data_b8f004dcb3bb280dd55a0760d7725e5c
#
_entry.id   b8f004dcb3bb280dd55a0760d7725e5c
#
_cell.length_a   1.000
_cell.length_b   1.000
_cell.length_c   1.000
_cell.angle_alpha   90.00
_cell.angle_beta   90.00
_cell.angle_gamma   90.00
#
_symmetry.space_group_name_H-M   'P 1'
#
loop_
_entity.id
_entity.type
_entity.pdbx_description
1 polymer ?
#
loop_
_entity_poly.entity_id
_entity_poly.type
_entity_poly.pdbx_seq_one_letter_code
_entity_poly.pdbx_strand_id
1 'polypeptide(L)'
;MKLNLIKAVAVLAFAATAGLPLGAHAQNKAITVGVTAGPHAEIMEVVKAQAAKDGLAVKIIEFSDYVQPNAALAAGDLDANSYQHQPYLDNANADRGYKLVSIAKTVIFPIGIYSKKVKSLSELKQGARIGIPNDPTNGGRALLLLQAQGLIKLNPSAGLKATPLDVVENSRKLRFIELDAAQLPRSLDDTDASAVNTNFAMQAGLDPKRDAIAQEAPDSPYANVLVVRQQDKDRPEFAKLVAAYHSAPVKDYILQKYKGAVIAAW
;
A
#
# COMPACT_ATOMS: atom_id res chain seq x y z
N MET A 1 32.40 -13.66 94.99
CA MET A 1 32.39 -13.96 93.53
C MET A 1 31.51 -12.94 92.84
N LYS A 2 32.14 -11.98 92.16
CA LYS A 2 31.44 -10.78 91.68
C LYS A 2 31.25 -10.89 90.16
N LEU A 3 29.99 -10.76 89.72
CA LEU A 3 29.56 -10.79 88.37
C LEU A 3 29.61 -9.39 87.73
N ASN A 4 30.40 -9.15 86.71
CA ASN A 4 30.48 -7.87 86.02
C ASN A 4 29.64 -7.91 84.76
N LEU A 5 28.66 -7.00 84.71
CA LEU A 5 27.75 -6.76 83.62
C LEU A 5 28.39 -5.72 82.69
N ILE A 6 28.69 -6.09 81.44
CA ILE A 6 29.13 -5.18 80.40
C ILE A 6 27.92 -4.86 79.52
N LYS A 7 27.49 -3.60 79.49
CA LYS A 7 26.44 -3.06 78.62
C LYS A 7 27.04 -2.76 77.25
N ALA A 8 26.58 -3.47 76.27
CA ALA A 8 26.87 -3.13 74.87
C ALA A 8 25.78 -2.19 74.33
N VAL A 9 26.16 -0.98 73.89
CA VAL A 9 25.31 -0.01 73.23
C VAL A 9 25.37 -0.32 71.71
N ALA A 10 24.27 -0.79 71.12
CA ALA A 10 24.15 -0.94 69.67
C ALA A 10 23.70 0.36 69.03
N VAL A 11 24.54 0.99 68.22
CA VAL A 11 24.21 2.15 67.38
C VAL A 11 23.61 1.62 66.08
N LEU A 12 22.29 1.80 65.85
CA LEU A 12 21.64 1.55 64.60
C LEU A 12 21.95 2.72 63.64
N ALA A 13 22.80 2.48 62.67
CA ALA A 13 22.97 3.37 61.50
C ALA A 13 21.84 3.11 60.50
N PHE A 14 20.91 4.05 60.39
CA PHE A 14 19.83 4.04 59.37
C PHE A 14 20.43 4.55 58.06
N ALA A 15 20.82 3.65 57.17
CA ALA A 15 21.23 3.99 55.81
C ALA A 15 19.96 4.34 54.97
N ALA A 16 19.69 5.63 54.78
CA ALA A 16 18.70 6.12 53.84
C ALA A 16 19.20 5.86 52.40
N THR A 17 18.77 4.75 51.80
CA THR A 17 18.92 4.50 50.35
C THR A 17 17.96 5.43 49.62
N ALA A 18 18.47 6.55 49.11
CA ALA A 18 17.78 7.39 48.15
C ALA A 18 17.54 6.55 46.86
N GLY A 19 16.34 6.02 46.73
CA GLY A 19 15.88 5.37 45.52
C GLY A 19 15.81 6.41 44.39
N LEU A 20 16.79 6.41 43.51
CA LEU A 20 16.70 7.11 42.23
C LEU A 20 15.50 6.50 41.46
N PRO A 21 14.55 7.30 40.99
CA PRO A 21 13.53 6.79 40.09
C PRO A 21 14.25 6.32 38.82
N LEU A 22 14.35 5.01 38.62
CA LEU A 22 14.60 4.45 37.30
C LEU A 22 13.46 4.92 36.42
N GLY A 23 13.69 6.01 35.68
CA GLY A 23 12.81 6.41 34.61
C GLY A 23 12.64 5.20 33.65
N ALA A 24 11.52 4.51 33.78
CA ALA A 24 11.12 3.56 32.80
C ALA A 24 10.96 4.36 31.49
N HIS A 25 12.02 4.42 30.68
CA HIS A 25 11.86 4.75 29.28
C HIS A 25 10.91 3.69 28.73
N ALA A 26 9.64 4.05 28.60
CA ALA A 26 8.70 3.27 27.83
C ALA A 26 9.37 3.09 26.46
N GLN A 27 9.87 1.90 26.21
CA GLN A 27 10.48 1.55 24.94
C GLN A 27 9.35 1.70 23.93
N ASN A 28 9.34 2.81 23.17
CA ASN A 28 8.34 3.07 22.16
C ASN A 28 8.34 1.87 21.22
N LYS A 29 7.35 0.98 21.40
CA LYS A 29 7.22 -0.21 20.58
C LYS A 29 7.08 0.26 19.14
N ALA A 30 7.98 -0.19 18.28
CA ALA A 30 7.93 0.15 16.86
C ALA A 30 6.57 -0.29 16.29
N ILE A 31 5.93 0.58 15.53
CA ILE A 31 4.76 0.18 14.73
C ILE A 31 5.22 -0.60 13.50
N THR A 32 4.49 -1.65 13.16
CA THR A 32 4.78 -2.50 12.00
C THR A 32 3.84 -2.12 10.86
N VAL A 33 4.42 -1.71 9.73
CA VAL A 33 3.68 -1.25 8.55
C VAL A 33 3.92 -2.20 7.39
N GLY A 34 2.83 -2.79 6.85
CA GLY A 34 2.86 -3.63 5.66
C GLY A 34 2.78 -2.79 4.38
N VAL A 35 3.63 -3.08 3.43
CA VAL A 35 3.67 -2.44 2.11
C VAL A 35 3.92 -3.49 1.03
N THR A 36 3.64 -3.18 -0.24
CA THR A 36 4.18 -3.99 -1.34
C THR A 36 5.59 -3.54 -1.68
N ALA A 37 6.42 -4.47 -2.14
CA ALA A 37 7.78 -4.20 -2.58
C ALA A 37 7.84 -3.10 -3.68
N GLY A 38 9.01 -2.52 -3.91
CA GLY A 38 9.23 -1.45 -4.87
C GLY A 38 8.75 -0.09 -4.38
N PRO A 39 8.00 0.70 -5.18
CA PRO A 39 7.70 2.10 -4.86
C PRO A 39 7.01 2.33 -3.52
N HIS A 40 6.12 1.42 -3.07
CA HIS A 40 5.51 1.53 -1.75
C HIS A 40 6.52 1.40 -0.62
N ALA A 41 7.42 0.41 -0.71
CA ALA A 41 8.49 0.21 0.27
C ALA A 41 9.50 1.37 0.25
N GLU A 42 9.90 1.82 -0.94
CA GLU A 42 10.82 2.94 -1.11
C GLU A 42 10.28 4.25 -0.49
N ILE A 43 9.00 4.55 -0.71
CA ILE A 43 8.34 5.72 -0.10
C ILE A 43 8.26 5.53 1.43
N MET A 44 7.90 4.33 1.90
CA MET A 44 7.76 4.07 3.33
C MET A 44 9.11 4.15 4.07
N GLU A 45 10.24 3.86 3.44
CA GLU A 45 11.57 4.10 4.04
C GLU A 45 11.83 5.59 4.28
N VAL A 46 11.40 6.48 3.36
CA VAL A 46 11.48 7.93 3.57
C VAL A 46 10.54 8.38 4.69
N VAL A 47 9.31 7.84 4.71
CA VAL A 47 8.33 8.09 5.79
C VAL A 47 8.88 7.68 7.14
N LYS A 48 9.48 6.48 7.24
CA LYS A 48 10.14 5.97 8.45
C LYS A 48 11.24 6.90 8.94
N ALA A 49 12.07 7.43 8.02
CA ALA A 49 13.11 8.38 8.36
C ALA A 49 12.55 9.73 8.92
N GLN A 50 11.39 10.18 8.40
CA GLN A 50 10.71 11.35 8.95
C GLN A 50 10.06 11.05 10.30
N ALA A 51 9.35 9.92 10.43
CA ALA A 51 8.68 9.49 11.66
C ALA A 51 9.67 9.36 12.84
N ALA A 52 10.89 8.90 12.56
CA ALA A 52 11.94 8.78 13.57
C ALA A 52 12.34 10.13 14.20
N LYS A 53 12.22 11.26 13.47
CA LYS A 53 12.49 12.61 14.00
C LYS A 53 11.50 12.99 15.10
N ASP A 54 10.26 12.46 15.03
CA ASP A 54 9.20 12.68 16.00
C ASP A 54 9.11 11.52 17.03
N GLY A 55 10.18 10.72 17.12
CA GLY A 55 10.30 9.63 18.09
C GLY A 55 9.42 8.41 17.78
N LEU A 56 8.92 8.26 16.52
CA LEU A 56 8.17 7.10 16.09
C LEU A 56 9.07 6.11 15.34
N ALA A 57 9.30 4.93 15.95
CA ALA A 57 9.99 3.83 15.28
C ALA A 57 9.00 3.08 14.36
N VAL A 58 9.41 2.85 13.11
CA VAL A 58 8.61 2.12 12.10
C VAL A 58 9.39 0.91 11.62
N LYS A 59 8.77 -0.28 11.68
CA LYS A 59 9.25 -1.51 11.06
C LYS A 59 8.44 -1.75 9.78
N ILE A 60 9.11 -1.91 8.66
CA ILE A 60 8.48 -2.18 7.36
C ILE A 60 8.48 -3.68 7.11
N ILE A 61 7.34 -4.21 6.65
CA ILE A 61 7.19 -5.58 6.18
C ILE A 61 6.72 -5.52 4.72
N GLU A 62 7.52 -6.11 3.83
CA GLU A 62 7.21 -6.13 2.41
C GLU A 62 6.45 -7.39 2.01
N PHE A 63 5.47 -7.22 1.14
CA PHE A 63 4.65 -8.27 0.54
C PHE A 63 4.80 -8.28 -0.97
N SER A 64 4.67 -9.46 -1.57
CA SER A 64 4.77 -9.65 -3.02
C SER A 64 3.42 -9.64 -3.76
N ASP A 65 2.31 -9.59 -3.02
CA ASP A 65 0.94 -9.62 -3.55
C ASP A 65 0.02 -8.63 -2.82
N TYR A 66 -1.24 -8.56 -3.28
CA TYR A 66 -2.25 -7.66 -2.68
C TYR A 66 -3.16 -8.34 -1.67
N VAL A 67 -3.11 -9.67 -1.51
CA VAL A 67 -4.02 -10.44 -0.65
C VAL A 67 -3.56 -10.44 0.80
N GLN A 68 -2.28 -10.71 1.01
CA GLN A 68 -1.71 -10.93 2.34
C GLN A 68 -1.71 -9.70 3.25
N PRO A 69 -1.44 -8.44 2.80
CA PRO A 69 -1.30 -7.31 3.73
C PRO A 69 -2.56 -7.00 4.54
N ASN A 70 -3.76 -7.13 3.97
CA ASN A 70 -5.02 -6.93 4.71
C ASN A 70 -5.29 -8.09 5.68
N ALA A 71 -4.98 -9.32 5.31
CA ALA A 71 -5.11 -10.47 6.20
C ALA A 71 -4.19 -10.33 7.42
N ALA A 72 -2.92 -9.98 7.20
CA ALA A 72 -1.94 -9.75 8.27
C ALA A 72 -2.34 -8.58 9.18
N LEU A 73 -2.88 -7.49 8.62
CA LEU A 73 -3.38 -6.36 9.42
C LEU A 73 -4.60 -6.75 10.26
N ALA A 74 -5.54 -7.47 9.68
CA ALA A 74 -6.73 -7.95 10.38
C ALA A 74 -6.39 -8.93 11.51
N ALA A 75 -5.39 -9.79 11.31
CA ALA A 75 -4.88 -10.73 12.30
C ALA A 75 -4.08 -10.06 13.44
N GLY A 76 -3.60 -8.82 13.26
CA GLY A 76 -2.81 -8.11 14.24
C GLY A 76 -1.30 -8.27 14.08
N ASP A 77 -0.83 -8.91 13.01
CA ASP A 77 0.60 -9.07 12.68
C ASP A 77 1.21 -7.75 12.21
N LEU A 78 0.37 -6.84 11.72
CA LEU A 78 0.70 -5.46 11.36
C LEU A 78 -0.09 -4.47 12.22
N ASP A 79 0.45 -3.27 12.40
CA ASP A 79 -0.26 -2.13 12.98
C ASP A 79 -0.98 -1.30 11.91
N ALA A 80 -0.39 -1.18 10.71
CA ALA A 80 -0.94 -0.48 9.56
C ALA A 80 -0.50 -1.15 8.25
N ASN A 81 -1.16 -0.79 7.13
CA ASN A 81 -0.63 -1.05 5.81
C ASN A 81 -0.82 0.15 4.85
N SER A 82 0.03 0.23 3.82
CA SER A 82 -0.04 1.26 2.78
C SER A 82 0.36 0.65 1.44
N TYR A 83 -0.63 0.13 0.68
CA TYR A 83 -0.39 -0.54 -0.61
C TYR A 83 -1.62 -0.53 -1.53
N GLN A 84 -2.80 -0.18 -1.00
CA GLN A 84 -4.11 -0.36 -1.63
C GLN A 84 -4.84 0.97 -1.78
N HIS A 85 -5.70 1.05 -2.77
CA HIS A 85 -6.63 2.17 -2.95
C HIS A 85 -7.96 1.93 -2.23
N GLN A 86 -8.73 2.99 -2.01
CA GLN A 86 -9.99 2.93 -1.25
C GLN A 86 -10.97 1.86 -1.79
N PRO A 87 -11.27 1.77 -3.11
CA PRO A 87 -12.18 0.73 -3.61
C PRO A 87 -11.73 -0.71 -3.31
N TYR A 88 -10.40 -0.97 -3.27
CA TYR A 88 -9.87 -2.29 -2.91
C TYR A 88 -10.13 -2.60 -1.42
N LEU A 89 -9.87 -1.62 -0.53
CA LEU A 89 -10.16 -1.75 0.90
C LEU A 89 -11.64 -2.03 1.15
N ASP A 90 -12.53 -1.26 0.51
CA ASP A 90 -13.98 -1.42 0.67
C ASP A 90 -14.44 -2.82 0.22
N ASN A 91 -13.90 -3.30 -0.90
CA ASN A 91 -14.19 -4.65 -1.37
C ASN A 91 -13.66 -5.73 -0.41
N ALA A 92 -12.42 -5.60 0.06
CA ALA A 92 -11.82 -6.55 0.99
C ALA A 92 -12.59 -6.63 2.31
N ASN A 93 -13.06 -5.49 2.85
CA ASN A 93 -13.91 -5.44 4.02
C ASN A 93 -15.24 -6.16 3.79
N ALA A 94 -15.89 -5.92 2.65
CA ALA A 94 -17.18 -6.54 2.32
C ALA A 94 -17.05 -8.06 2.15
N ASP A 95 -16.03 -8.51 1.42
CA ASP A 95 -15.87 -9.92 1.04
C ASP A 95 -15.32 -10.79 2.19
N ARG A 96 -14.46 -10.22 3.05
CA ARG A 96 -13.76 -10.94 4.11
C ARG A 96 -14.25 -10.61 5.53
N GLY A 97 -15.15 -9.64 5.67
CA GLY A 97 -15.63 -9.19 6.98
C GLY A 97 -14.58 -8.46 7.80
N TYR A 98 -13.52 -7.93 7.17
CA TYR A 98 -12.50 -7.17 7.87
C TYR A 98 -13.09 -5.87 8.41
N LYS A 99 -12.54 -5.41 9.54
CA LYS A 99 -12.86 -4.12 10.15
C LYS A 99 -11.66 -3.19 10.02
N LEU A 100 -11.28 -2.90 8.77
CA LEU A 100 -10.16 -2.04 8.43
C LEU A 100 -10.66 -0.69 7.95
N VAL A 101 -9.96 0.39 8.31
CA VAL A 101 -10.33 1.76 7.94
C VAL A 101 -9.13 2.52 7.40
N SER A 102 -9.36 3.36 6.40
CA SER A 102 -8.38 4.33 5.94
C SER A 102 -8.33 5.51 6.91
N ILE A 103 -7.11 5.96 7.21
CA ILE A 103 -6.84 7.13 8.06
C ILE A 103 -6.21 8.30 7.31
N ALA A 104 -5.67 8.06 6.12
CA ALA A 104 -5.12 9.10 5.25
C ALA A 104 -5.05 8.62 3.80
N LYS A 105 -5.14 9.54 2.84
CA LYS A 105 -4.71 9.28 1.46
C LYS A 105 -3.18 9.32 1.40
N THR A 106 -2.59 8.58 0.46
CA THR A 106 -1.14 8.50 0.31
C THR A 106 -0.71 8.89 -1.11
N VAL A 107 -0.77 8.01 -2.08
CA VAL A 107 -0.30 8.23 -3.44
C VAL A 107 -1.31 7.72 -4.47
N ILE A 108 -1.24 8.25 -5.68
CA ILE A 108 -1.91 7.67 -6.85
C ILE A 108 -0.86 7.01 -7.73
N PHE A 109 -1.15 5.77 -8.14
CA PHE A 109 -0.42 5.01 -9.14
C PHE A 109 -1.32 4.82 -10.36
N PRO A 110 -1.29 5.70 -11.36
CA PRO A 110 -2.11 5.52 -12.57
C PRO A 110 -1.80 4.20 -13.24
N ILE A 111 -2.79 3.29 -13.38
CA ILE A 111 -2.60 2.01 -14.06
C ILE A 111 -2.28 2.23 -15.54
N GLY A 112 -1.41 1.41 -16.13
CA GLY A 112 -1.01 1.51 -17.52
C GLY A 112 -1.28 0.24 -18.31
N ILE A 113 -1.48 0.38 -19.62
CA ILE A 113 -1.50 -0.73 -20.57
C ILE A 113 -0.12 -0.81 -21.22
N TYR A 114 0.46 -1.98 -21.22
CA TYR A 114 1.80 -2.26 -21.76
C TYR A 114 1.75 -3.36 -22.80
N SER A 115 2.71 -3.36 -23.73
CA SER A 115 2.84 -4.40 -24.72
C SER A 115 4.30 -4.57 -25.15
N LYS A 116 4.70 -5.81 -25.44
CA LYS A 116 5.94 -6.14 -26.13
C LYS A 116 5.75 -6.32 -27.65
N LYS A 117 4.48 -6.40 -28.10
CA LYS A 117 4.14 -6.76 -29.48
C LYS A 117 3.65 -5.59 -30.33
N VAL A 118 3.03 -4.58 -29.71
CA VAL A 118 2.49 -3.41 -30.40
C VAL A 118 2.98 -2.11 -29.75
N LYS A 119 3.02 -1.03 -30.53
CA LYS A 119 3.44 0.29 -30.06
C LYS A 119 2.28 1.20 -29.67
N SER A 120 1.08 0.86 -30.10
CA SER A 120 -0.16 1.59 -29.80
C SER A 120 -1.36 0.65 -29.73
N LEU A 121 -2.42 1.10 -29.06
CA LEU A 121 -3.68 0.35 -28.99
C LEU A 121 -4.37 0.18 -30.36
N SER A 122 -4.09 1.07 -31.31
CA SER A 122 -4.63 0.99 -32.67
C SER A 122 -4.13 -0.23 -33.45
N GLU A 123 -2.93 -0.73 -33.12
CA GLU A 123 -2.29 -1.89 -33.77
C GLU A 123 -2.81 -3.24 -33.25
N LEU A 124 -3.60 -3.25 -32.17
CA LEU A 124 -4.21 -4.49 -31.65
C LEU A 124 -5.11 -5.13 -32.71
N LYS A 125 -4.81 -6.38 -33.03
CA LYS A 125 -5.57 -7.16 -34.01
C LYS A 125 -6.90 -7.63 -33.44
N GLN A 126 -7.79 -8.02 -34.33
CA GLN A 126 -9.05 -8.70 -33.93
C GLN A 126 -8.71 -9.99 -33.15
N GLY A 127 -9.38 -10.21 -32.03
CA GLY A 127 -9.16 -11.35 -31.16
C GLY A 127 -7.92 -11.22 -30.26
N ALA A 128 -7.29 -10.04 -30.19
CA ALA A 128 -6.12 -9.80 -29.33
C ALA A 128 -6.38 -10.19 -27.88
N ARG A 129 -5.37 -10.77 -27.24
CA ARG A 129 -5.40 -11.22 -25.84
C ARG A 129 -4.94 -10.10 -24.95
N ILE A 130 -5.78 -9.66 -24.04
CA ILE A 130 -5.51 -8.57 -23.09
C ILE A 130 -5.47 -9.12 -21.66
N GLY A 131 -4.30 -9.07 -21.03
CA GLY A 131 -4.15 -9.41 -19.61
C GLY A 131 -4.76 -8.32 -18.73
N ILE A 132 -5.56 -8.72 -17.75
CA ILE A 132 -6.14 -7.81 -16.74
C ILE A 132 -6.01 -8.43 -15.34
N PRO A 133 -5.98 -7.61 -14.25
CA PRO A 133 -6.01 -8.14 -12.90
C PRO A 133 -7.28 -8.94 -12.62
N ASN A 134 -7.15 -10.02 -11.82
CA ASN A 134 -8.27 -10.90 -11.46
C ASN A 134 -9.01 -10.45 -10.19
N ASP A 135 -8.53 -9.43 -9.48
CA ASP A 135 -9.31 -8.86 -8.36
C ASP A 135 -10.40 -7.91 -8.90
N PRO A 136 -11.59 -7.88 -8.25
CA PRO A 136 -12.76 -7.17 -8.78
C PRO A 136 -12.51 -5.69 -9.06
N THR A 137 -11.70 -5.02 -8.25
CA THR A 137 -11.51 -3.57 -8.35
C THR A 137 -10.45 -3.17 -9.37
N ASN A 138 -9.33 -3.89 -9.47
CA ASN A 138 -8.32 -3.63 -10.49
C ASN A 138 -8.73 -4.22 -11.85
N GLY A 139 -9.45 -5.35 -11.88
CA GLY A 139 -10.06 -5.88 -13.11
C GLY A 139 -11.03 -4.88 -13.72
N GLY A 140 -11.97 -4.38 -12.92
CA GLY A 140 -12.91 -3.34 -13.34
C GLY A 140 -12.20 -2.05 -13.79
N ARG A 141 -11.15 -1.62 -13.06
CA ARG A 141 -10.31 -0.47 -13.40
C ARG A 141 -9.63 -0.64 -14.77
N ALA A 142 -9.10 -1.83 -15.06
CA ALA A 142 -8.50 -2.15 -16.34
C ALA A 142 -9.51 -2.07 -17.48
N LEU A 143 -10.71 -2.61 -17.27
CA LEU A 143 -11.81 -2.53 -18.25
C LEU A 143 -12.29 -1.09 -18.46
N LEU A 144 -12.38 -0.28 -17.41
CA LEU A 144 -12.69 1.16 -17.50
C LEU A 144 -11.63 1.92 -18.30
N LEU A 145 -10.35 1.59 -18.12
CA LEU A 145 -9.28 2.18 -18.94
C LEU A 145 -9.43 1.79 -20.42
N LEU A 146 -9.72 0.54 -20.72
CA LEU A 146 -9.98 0.09 -22.12
C LEU A 146 -11.19 0.79 -22.72
N GLN A 147 -12.25 1.01 -21.94
CA GLN A 147 -13.41 1.79 -22.37
C GLN A 147 -13.03 3.25 -22.63
N ALA A 148 -12.26 3.89 -21.75
CA ALA A 148 -11.81 5.27 -21.94
C ALA A 148 -10.95 5.44 -23.21
N GLN A 149 -10.27 4.35 -23.65
CA GLN A 149 -9.52 4.30 -24.90
C GLN A 149 -10.40 3.91 -26.13
N GLY A 150 -11.71 3.76 -25.94
CA GLY A 150 -12.65 3.45 -27.04
C GLY A 150 -12.54 2.02 -27.59
N LEU A 151 -11.89 1.10 -26.88
CA LEU A 151 -11.71 -0.29 -27.32
C LEU A 151 -12.91 -1.20 -27.03
N ILE A 152 -13.63 -0.89 -25.94
CA ILE A 152 -14.82 -1.62 -25.49
C ILE A 152 -15.85 -0.63 -24.94
N LYS A 153 -17.06 -1.12 -24.70
CA LYS A 153 -18.07 -0.41 -23.94
C LYS A 153 -18.62 -1.32 -22.85
N LEU A 154 -18.71 -0.82 -21.66
CA LEU A 154 -19.23 -1.53 -20.50
C LEU A 154 -20.71 -1.20 -20.27
N ASN A 155 -21.42 -2.11 -19.65
CA ASN A 155 -22.73 -1.81 -19.09
C ASN A 155 -22.60 -0.67 -18.07
N PRO A 156 -23.37 0.44 -18.22
CA PRO A 156 -23.26 1.59 -17.32
C PRO A 156 -23.49 1.26 -15.83
N SER A 157 -24.24 0.20 -15.53
CA SER A 157 -24.53 -0.23 -14.16
C SER A 157 -23.39 -1.00 -13.48
N ALA A 158 -22.37 -1.44 -14.23
CA ALA A 158 -21.27 -2.28 -13.67
C ALA A 158 -20.35 -1.52 -12.71
N GLY A 159 -20.18 -0.21 -12.91
CA GLY A 159 -19.40 0.64 -12.01
C GLY A 159 -17.93 0.23 -11.92
N LEU A 160 -17.32 0.43 -10.73
CA LEU A 160 -15.88 0.17 -10.50
C LEU A 160 -15.53 -1.32 -10.42
N LYS A 161 -16.51 -2.22 -10.33
CA LYS A 161 -16.33 -3.68 -10.26
C LYS A 161 -16.74 -4.38 -11.55
N ALA A 162 -16.71 -3.68 -12.69
CA ALA A 162 -16.99 -4.26 -13.99
C ALA A 162 -16.14 -5.52 -14.24
N THR A 163 -16.75 -6.52 -14.83
CA THR A 163 -16.14 -7.80 -15.24
C THR A 163 -16.15 -7.94 -16.75
N PRO A 164 -15.43 -8.88 -17.34
CA PRO A 164 -15.54 -9.17 -18.77
C PRO A 164 -16.99 -9.49 -19.25
N LEU A 165 -17.87 -9.94 -18.35
CA LEU A 165 -19.29 -10.20 -18.66
C LEU A 165 -20.10 -8.91 -18.85
N ASP A 166 -19.61 -7.79 -18.33
CA ASP A 166 -20.24 -6.47 -18.46
C ASP A 166 -19.87 -5.76 -19.76
N VAL A 167 -19.06 -6.37 -20.61
CA VAL A 167 -18.68 -5.80 -21.91
C VAL A 167 -19.83 -5.96 -22.91
N VAL A 168 -20.49 -4.86 -23.25
CA VAL A 168 -21.64 -4.84 -24.17
C VAL A 168 -21.25 -4.56 -25.62
N GLU A 169 -20.10 -3.88 -25.86
CA GLU A 169 -19.53 -3.68 -27.19
C GLU A 169 -18.05 -4.03 -27.19
N ASN A 170 -17.64 -4.88 -28.13
CA ASN A 170 -16.27 -5.33 -28.32
C ASN A 170 -16.02 -5.61 -29.79
N SER A 171 -15.93 -4.55 -30.59
CA SER A 171 -15.82 -4.62 -32.06
C SER A 171 -14.56 -5.38 -32.51
N ARG A 172 -13.48 -5.32 -31.73
CA ARG A 172 -12.22 -6.03 -32.01
C ARG A 172 -12.22 -7.46 -31.47
N LYS A 173 -13.28 -7.92 -30.81
CA LYS A 173 -13.38 -9.25 -30.21
C LYS A 173 -12.19 -9.55 -29.28
N LEU A 174 -11.74 -8.56 -28.50
CA LEU A 174 -10.66 -8.69 -27.51
C LEU A 174 -11.00 -9.82 -26.53
N ARG A 175 -9.98 -10.59 -26.15
CA ARG A 175 -10.09 -11.70 -25.20
C ARG A 175 -9.39 -11.31 -23.93
N PHE A 176 -10.11 -11.30 -22.81
CA PHE A 176 -9.56 -10.94 -21.51
C PHE A 176 -8.97 -12.17 -20.82
N ILE A 177 -7.74 -12.03 -20.33
CA ILE A 177 -7.02 -13.05 -19.58
C ILE A 177 -6.83 -12.50 -18.17
N GLU A 178 -7.62 -13.01 -17.23
CA GLU A 178 -7.61 -12.58 -15.84
C GLU A 178 -6.46 -13.28 -15.08
N LEU A 179 -5.54 -12.50 -14.54
CA LEU A 179 -4.35 -12.97 -13.84
C LEU A 179 -4.15 -12.21 -12.53
N ASP A 180 -3.46 -12.82 -11.59
CA ASP A 180 -2.97 -12.09 -10.43
C ASP A 180 -2.16 -10.86 -10.87
N ALA A 181 -2.39 -9.71 -10.22
CA ALA A 181 -1.79 -8.44 -10.60
C ALA A 181 -0.26 -8.52 -10.65
N ALA A 182 0.38 -9.29 -9.75
CA ALA A 182 1.82 -9.50 -9.72
C ALA A 182 2.35 -10.32 -10.92
N GLN A 183 1.48 -11.08 -11.62
CA GLN A 183 1.87 -11.89 -12.78
C GLN A 183 1.77 -11.12 -14.11
N LEU A 184 1.02 -10.02 -14.15
CA LEU A 184 0.75 -9.29 -15.39
C LEU A 184 1.99 -8.75 -16.10
N PRO A 185 3.06 -8.27 -15.42
CA PRO A 185 4.29 -7.89 -16.14
C PRO A 185 4.91 -9.05 -16.94
N ARG A 186 4.85 -10.28 -16.39
CA ARG A 186 5.37 -11.48 -17.06
C ARG A 186 4.46 -11.93 -18.19
N SER A 187 3.16 -11.71 -18.08
CA SER A 187 2.19 -12.09 -19.11
C SER A 187 2.36 -11.35 -20.43
N LEU A 188 3.16 -10.27 -20.47
CA LEU A 188 3.47 -9.51 -21.69
C LEU A 188 4.17 -10.35 -22.78
N ASP A 189 4.77 -11.48 -22.42
CA ASP A 189 5.34 -12.42 -23.39
C ASP A 189 4.24 -13.23 -24.12
N ASP A 190 3.14 -13.51 -23.42
CA ASP A 190 2.05 -14.37 -23.90
C ASP A 190 0.86 -13.59 -24.42
N THR A 191 0.56 -12.42 -23.88
CA THR A 191 -0.56 -11.55 -24.27
C THR A 191 -0.17 -10.58 -25.39
N ASP A 192 -1.16 -9.94 -26.00
CA ASP A 192 -0.90 -8.88 -26.98
C ASP A 192 -0.73 -7.51 -26.29
N ALA A 193 -1.38 -7.32 -25.15
CA ALA A 193 -1.15 -6.24 -24.21
C ALA A 193 -1.66 -6.66 -22.82
N SER A 194 -1.23 -5.96 -21.77
CA SER A 194 -1.76 -6.18 -20.41
C SER A 194 -1.91 -4.86 -19.66
N ALA A 195 -2.99 -4.75 -18.89
CA ALA A 195 -3.18 -3.68 -17.94
C ALA A 195 -2.42 -4.02 -16.65
N VAL A 196 -1.35 -3.30 -16.36
CA VAL A 196 -0.43 -3.59 -15.25
C VAL A 196 -0.50 -2.47 -14.22
N ASN A 197 -0.71 -2.82 -12.96
CA ASN A 197 -0.59 -1.89 -11.85
C ASN A 197 0.83 -1.32 -11.77
N THR A 198 0.93 -0.01 -11.64
CA THR A 198 2.19 0.74 -11.79
C THR A 198 3.31 0.28 -10.88
N ASN A 199 3.01 -0.08 -9.62
CA ASN A 199 4.05 -0.62 -8.73
C ASN A 199 4.66 -1.94 -9.26
N PHE A 200 3.86 -2.84 -9.82
CA PHE A 200 4.36 -4.09 -10.43
C PHE A 200 5.05 -3.83 -11.77
N ALA A 201 4.56 -2.86 -12.56
CA ALA A 201 5.26 -2.44 -13.78
C ALA A 201 6.67 -1.95 -13.45
N MET A 202 6.80 -1.06 -12.47
CA MET A 202 8.10 -0.51 -12.04
C MET A 202 9.02 -1.58 -11.45
N GLN A 203 8.51 -2.52 -10.65
CA GLN A 203 9.27 -3.67 -10.15
C GLN A 203 9.81 -4.55 -11.28
N ALA A 204 9.08 -4.65 -12.40
CA ALA A 204 9.50 -5.38 -13.59
C ALA A 204 10.42 -4.56 -14.52
N GLY A 205 10.83 -3.35 -14.12
CA GLY A 205 11.71 -2.48 -14.90
C GLY A 205 11.01 -1.68 -16.00
N LEU A 206 9.68 -1.68 -16.05
CA LEU A 206 8.91 -0.86 -16.98
C LEU A 206 8.82 0.57 -16.45
N ASP A 207 9.02 1.55 -17.30
CA ASP A 207 8.81 2.97 -17.03
C ASP A 207 7.37 3.35 -17.44
N PRO A 208 6.46 3.70 -16.49
CA PRO A 208 5.08 4.00 -16.84
C PRO A 208 4.91 5.17 -17.81
N LYS A 209 5.86 6.12 -17.83
CA LYS A 209 5.81 7.28 -18.72
C LYS A 209 6.34 7.00 -20.12
N ARG A 210 7.24 6.03 -20.26
CA ARG A 210 7.87 5.71 -21.53
C ARG A 210 7.24 4.48 -22.19
N ASP A 211 6.94 3.44 -21.38
CA ASP A 211 6.64 2.11 -21.90
C ASP A 211 5.14 1.80 -21.93
N ALA A 212 4.30 2.58 -21.24
CA ALA A 212 2.86 2.42 -21.33
C ALA A 212 2.33 2.95 -22.68
N ILE A 213 1.55 2.12 -23.37
CA ILE A 213 0.86 2.50 -24.63
C ILE A 213 -0.50 3.17 -24.37
N ALA A 214 -0.99 3.13 -23.14
CA ALA A 214 -2.06 3.94 -22.58
C ALA A 214 -1.93 4.00 -21.06
N GLN A 215 -2.40 5.06 -20.46
CA GLN A 215 -2.34 5.27 -19.01
C GLN A 215 -3.64 5.91 -18.52
N GLU A 216 -4.03 5.55 -17.30
CA GLU A 216 -5.15 6.15 -16.59
C GLU A 216 -4.88 7.64 -16.30
N ALA A 217 -5.94 8.44 -16.27
CA ALA A 217 -5.87 9.85 -15.89
C ALA A 217 -5.46 10.00 -14.40
N PRO A 218 -4.69 11.06 -14.06
CA PRO A 218 -4.17 11.24 -12.70
C PRO A 218 -5.23 11.62 -11.65
N ASP A 219 -6.41 12.03 -12.06
CA ASP A 219 -7.55 12.42 -11.23
C ASP A 219 -8.51 11.25 -10.93
N SER A 220 -8.04 10.04 -11.06
CA SER A 220 -8.81 8.82 -10.86
C SER A 220 -9.20 8.60 -9.38
N PRO A 221 -10.30 7.83 -9.10
CA PRO A 221 -10.75 7.56 -7.74
C PRO A 221 -9.86 6.57 -6.96
N TYR A 222 -8.75 6.13 -7.55
CA TYR A 222 -7.88 5.08 -7.02
C TYR A 222 -6.70 5.61 -6.21
N ALA A 223 -6.90 6.71 -5.46
CA ALA A 223 -5.91 7.14 -4.47
C ALA A 223 -5.68 6.03 -3.44
N ASN A 224 -4.42 5.69 -3.23
CA ASN A 224 -4.02 4.75 -2.18
C ASN A 224 -4.20 5.37 -0.80
N VAL A 225 -4.32 4.50 0.19
CA VAL A 225 -4.64 4.89 1.57
C VAL A 225 -3.71 4.20 2.56
N LEU A 226 -3.48 4.89 3.67
CA LEU A 226 -2.92 4.32 4.89
C LEU A 226 -4.07 3.71 5.70
N VAL A 227 -3.97 2.43 6.03
CA VAL A 227 -5.05 1.63 6.61
C VAL A 227 -4.64 1.05 7.94
N VAL A 228 -5.57 1.05 8.89
CA VAL A 228 -5.42 0.47 10.24
C VAL A 228 -6.67 -0.33 10.61
N ARG A 229 -6.62 -1.09 11.70
CA ARG A 229 -7.84 -1.70 12.26
C ARG A 229 -8.74 -0.61 12.86
N GLN A 230 -10.04 -0.73 12.70
CA GLN A 230 -11.04 0.21 13.21
C GLN A 230 -10.87 0.50 14.72
N GLN A 231 -10.57 -0.52 15.52
CA GLN A 231 -10.37 -0.40 16.96
C GLN A 231 -9.12 0.38 17.37
N ASP A 232 -8.13 0.47 16.48
CA ASP A 232 -6.82 1.07 16.74
C ASP A 232 -6.70 2.48 16.14
N LYS A 233 -7.68 2.97 15.38
CA LYS A 233 -7.58 4.18 14.55
C LYS A 233 -7.17 5.44 15.31
N ASP A 234 -7.49 5.52 16.59
CA ASP A 234 -7.25 6.69 17.43
C ASP A 234 -5.92 6.62 18.21
N ARG A 235 -5.07 5.62 17.94
CA ARG A 235 -3.73 5.52 18.55
C ARG A 235 -2.87 6.71 18.12
N PRO A 236 -2.17 7.38 19.08
CA PRO A 236 -1.41 8.59 18.77
C PRO A 236 -0.23 8.36 17.82
N GLU A 237 0.29 7.14 17.72
CA GLU A 237 1.35 6.77 16.77
C GLU A 237 0.91 6.96 15.32
N PHE A 238 -0.37 6.74 15.02
CA PHE A 238 -0.88 6.88 13.66
C PHE A 238 -0.97 8.34 13.21
N ALA A 239 -1.29 9.26 14.11
CA ALA A 239 -1.23 10.69 13.80
C ALA A 239 0.20 11.11 13.41
N LYS A 240 1.23 10.62 14.13
CA LYS A 240 2.63 10.83 13.78
C LYS A 240 3.01 10.21 12.44
N LEU A 241 2.54 8.97 12.17
CA LEU A 241 2.79 8.30 10.90
C LEU A 241 2.18 9.06 9.72
N VAL A 242 0.93 9.55 9.85
CA VAL A 242 0.27 10.38 8.84
C VAL A 242 1.04 11.69 8.63
N ALA A 243 1.44 12.38 9.70
CA ALA A 243 2.22 13.61 9.61
C ALA A 243 3.57 13.38 8.89
N ALA A 244 4.27 12.29 9.22
CA ALA A 244 5.50 11.91 8.55
C ALA A 244 5.28 11.59 7.06
N TYR A 245 4.20 10.87 6.73
CA TYR A 245 3.85 10.54 5.34
C TYR A 245 3.56 11.82 4.54
N HIS A 246 2.78 12.75 5.08
CA HIS A 246 2.36 13.98 4.42
C HIS A 246 3.42 15.10 4.48
N SER A 247 4.63 14.79 4.94
CA SER A 247 5.71 15.77 5.05
C SER A 247 6.27 16.21 3.69
N ALA A 248 6.80 17.43 3.63
CA ALA A 248 7.44 17.97 2.42
C ALA A 248 8.58 17.05 1.89
N PRO A 249 9.50 16.50 2.74
CA PRO A 249 10.54 15.60 2.25
C PRO A 249 10.01 14.34 1.55
N VAL A 250 8.88 13.78 1.98
CA VAL A 250 8.25 12.63 1.32
C VAL A 250 7.65 13.05 -0.03
N LYS A 251 6.97 14.19 -0.08
CA LYS A 251 6.42 14.74 -1.33
C LYS A 251 7.52 15.03 -2.35
N ASP A 252 8.59 15.66 -1.91
CA ASP A 252 9.75 15.99 -2.75
C ASP A 252 10.44 14.71 -3.28
N TYR A 253 10.59 13.69 -2.43
CA TYR A 253 11.12 12.39 -2.85
C TYR A 253 10.25 11.77 -3.95
N ILE A 254 8.92 11.75 -3.76
CA ILE A 254 7.98 11.21 -4.77
C ILE A 254 8.14 11.96 -6.09
N LEU A 255 8.16 13.29 -6.06
CA LEU A 255 8.27 14.12 -7.24
C LEU A 255 9.59 13.88 -7.99
N GLN A 256 10.71 13.87 -7.27
CA GLN A 256 12.05 13.72 -7.85
C GLN A 256 12.30 12.30 -8.37
N LYS A 257 11.90 11.29 -7.59
CA LYS A 257 12.15 9.90 -7.91
C LYS A 257 11.28 9.40 -9.06
N TYR A 258 9.98 9.69 -9.01
CA TYR A 258 9.00 9.09 -9.93
C TYR A 258 8.54 10.01 -11.05
N LYS A 259 8.88 11.30 -11.01
CA LYS A 259 8.67 12.27 -12.11
C LYS A 259 7.23 12.23 -12.67
N GLY A 260 6.25 12.08 -11.80
CA GLY A 260 4.83 12.01 -12.15
C GLY A 260 4.29 10.62 -12.52
N ALA A 261 5.09 9.56 -12.48
CA ALA A 261 4.59 8.18 -12.55
C ALA A 261 3.89 7.76 -11.25
N VAL A 262 4.27 8.38 -10.13
CA VAL A 262 3.62 8.31 -8.82
C VAL A 262 3.31 9.73 -8.37
N ILE A 263 2.11 9.94 -7.84
CA ILE A 263 1.59 11.28 -7.52
C ILE A 263 1.17 11.30 -6.05
N ALA A 264 1.62 12.30 -5.28
CA ALA A 264 1.14 12.52 -3.91
C ALA A 264 -0.35 12.91 -3.94
N ALA A 265 -1.16 12.29 -3.07
CA ALA A 265 -2.62 12.45 -3.06
C ALA A 265 -3.15 13.28 -1.87
N TRP A 266 -2.25 14.08 -1.23
CA TRP A 266 -2.55 15.01 -0.13
C TRP A 266 -2.10 16.41 -0.45
#